data_1a4787d3dd2c69b7db88eb8f877c33ba
#
_entry.id   1a4787d3dd2c69b7db88eb8f877c33ba
#
_cell.length_a   1.000
_cell.length_b   1.000
_cell.length_c   1.000
_cell.angle_alpha   90.00
_cell.angle_beta   90.00
_cell.angle_gamma   90.00
#
_symmetry.space_group_name_H-M   'P 1'
#
loop_
_entity.id
_entity.type
_entity.pdbx_description
1 polymer ?
#
loop_
_entity_poly.entity_id
_entity_poly.type
_entity_poly.pdbx_seq_one_letter_code
_entity_poly.pdbx_strand_id
1 'polypeptide(L)'
;DLEVLTVESIASENGAIGDIDPSDGARPIDIEELVEALRDCWEDPPEKMTIVDGHLSHLLPVGGVVVLRCDPDILRARLDSRGYSGSKVDSNVEWEFIGGAWNEYEPGIPWTEFDTSDINPESIVEHIRSWISDGFKHDGPDTAIDWIEGGRGNVREDA
;
A
#
# COMPACT_ATOMS: atom_id res chain seq x y z
N ASP A 1 8.17 20.56 -2.62
CA ASP A 1 6.92 20.54 -1.86
C ASP A 1 6.16 19.29 -2.26
N LEU A 2 5.76 18.46 -1.31
CA LEU A 2 5.10 17.18 -1.54
C LEU A 2 3.71 17.28 -0.92
N GLU A 3 2.69 16.92 -1.68
CA GLU A 3 1.32 16.85 -1.19
C GLU A 3 0.99 15.40 -0.79
N VAL A 4 0.27 15.22 0.30
CA VAL A 4 -0.19 13.89 0.74
C VAL A 4 -1.71 13.91 0.85
N LEU A 5 -2.36 13.02 0.12
CA LEU A 5 -3.80 12.79 0.14
C LEU A 5 -4.07 11.38 0.66
N THR A 6 -5.22 11.15 1.25
CA THR A 6 -5.67 9.80 1.62
C THR A 6 -6.75 9.33 0.64
N VAL A 7 -6.83 8.03 0.39
CA VAL A 7 -7.93 7.47 -0.42
C VAL A 7 -9.29 7.85 0.17
N GLU A 8 -9.41 7.85 1.49
CA GLU A 8 -10.66 8.24 2.16
C GLU A 8 -11.05 9.70 1.90
N SER A 9 -10.08 10.65 1.94
CA SER A 9 -10.36 12.06 1.65
C SER A 9 -10.81 12.26 0.21
N ILE A 10 -10.11 11.62 -0.74
CA ILE A 10 -10.46 11.67 -2.15
C ILE A 10 -11.84 11.09 -2.40
N ALA A 11 -12.14 9.91 -1.82
CA ALA A 11 -13.45 9.27 -1.95
C ALA A 11 -14.57 10.13 -1.35
N SER A 12 -14.31 10.76 -0.21
CA SER A 12 -15.28 11.67 0.42
C SER A 12 -15.59 12.90 -0.45
N GLU A 13 -14.57 13.49 -1.05
CA GLU A 13 -14.71 14.67 -1.93
C GLU A 13 -15.46 14.33 -3.23
N ASN A 14 -15.36 13.10 -3.69
CA ASN A 14 -16.00 12.63 -4.93
C ASN A 14 -17.32 11.87 -4.68
N GLY A 15 -17.77 11.75 -3.43
CA GLY A 15 -19.04 11.08 -3.09
C GLY A 15 -19.00 9.57 -3.18
N ALA A 16 -17.82 8.97 -3.37
CA ALA A 16 -17.59 7.52 -3.53
C ALA A 16 -17.33 6.81 -2.19
N ILE A 17 -17.86 7.33 -1.08
CA ILE A 17 -17.66 6.76 0.27
C ILE A 17 -19.02 6.52 0.93
N GLY A 18 -19.22 5.31 1.46
CA GLY A 18 -20.43 4.92 2.14
C GLY A 18 -20.49 5.32 3.61
N ASP A 19 -21.57 4.93 4.26
CA ASP A 19 -21.76 5.12 5.70
C ASP A 19 -20.83 4.20 6.51
N ILE A 20 -20.59 4.58 7.76
CA ILE A 20 -19.78 3.79 8.67
C ILE A 20 -20.45 2.43 8.93
N ASP A 21 -19.74 1.34 8.68
CA ASP A 21 -20.17 0.00 9.07
C ASP A 21 -20.05 -0.13 10.59
N PRO A 22 -21.17 -0.37 11.29
CA PRO A 22 -21.15 -0.48 12.75
C PRO A 22 -20.41 -1.71 13.28
N SER A 23 -20.10 -2.68 12.43
CA SER A 23 -19.42 -3.92 12.83
C SER A 23 -17.91 -3.77 13.00
N ASP A 24 -17.28 -2.94 12.18
CA ASP A 24 -15.82 -2.74 12.18
C ASP A 24 -15.40 -1.27 12.17
N GLY A 25 -16.35 -0.34 12.06
CA GLY A 25 -16.12 1.09 12.03
C GLY A 25 -15.52 1.59 10.70
N ALA A 26 -15.41 0.74 9.70
CA ALA A 26 -14.90 1.11 8.39
C ALA A 26 -15.98 1.81 7.55
N ARG A 27 -15.54 2.58 6.57
CA ARG A 27 -16.41 3.16 5.55
C ARG A 27 -16.07 2.51 4.21
N PRO A 28 -17.03 1.84 3.58
CA PRO A 28 -16.79 1.26 2.26
C PRO A 28 -16.52 2.35 1.23
N ILE A 29 -15.57 2.11 0.36
CA ILE A 29 -15.25 2.99 -0.78
C ILE A 29 -15.63 2.26 -2.06
N ASP A 30 -16.43 2.92 -2.89
CA ASP A 30 -16.72 2.46 -4.24
C ASP A 30 -15.55 2.87 -5.16
N ILE A 31 -14.65 1.91 -5.38
CA ILE A 31 -13.44 2.15 -6.18
C ILE A 31 -13.79 2.39 -7.66
N GLU A 32 -14.79 1.71 -8.20
CA GLU A 32 -15.18 1.87 -9.60
C GLU A 32 -15.73 3.28 -9.83
N GLU A 33 -16.63 3.74 -8.96
CA GLU A 33 -17.16 5.11 -9.00
C GLU A 33 -16.05 6.15 -8.80
N LEU A 34 -15.13 5.89 -7.86
CA LEU A 34 -14.02 6.79 -7.60
C LEU A 34 -13.06 6.90 -8.80
N VAL A 35 -12.68 5.79 -9.40
CA VAL A 35 -11.82 5.77 -10.61
C VAL A 35 -12.48 6.52 -11.76
N GLU A 36 -13.79 6.34 -11.97
CA GLU A 36 -14.53 7.06 -13.01
C GLU A 36 -14.55 8.57 -12.76
N ALA A 37 -14.79 9.00 -11.51
CA ALA A 37 -14.79 10.39 -11.13
C ALA A 37 -13.40 11.05 -11.29
N LEU A 38 -12.32 10.30 -11.06
CA LEU A 38 -10.95 10.83 -11.15
C LEU A 38 -10.38 10.79 -12.57
N ARG A 39 -10.93 10.00 -13.47
CA ARG A 39 -10.36 9.74 -14.80
C ARG A 39 -10.04 11.04 -15.57
N ASP A 40 -10.99 11.96 -15.62
CA ASP A 40 -10.81 13.21 -16.35
C ASP A 40 -9.93 14.21 -15.59
N CYS A 41 -10.00 14.19 -14.25
CA CYS A 41 -9.25 15.12 -13.39
C CYS A 41 -7.77 14.76 -13.27
N TRP A 42 -7.45 13.48 -13.43
CA TRP A 42 -6.09 12.94 -13.25
C TRP A 42 -5.45 12.45 -14.57
N GLU A 43 -6.01 12.87 -15.70
CA GLU A 43 -5.42 12.60 -17.02
C GLU A 43 -4.05 13.27 -17.17
N ASP A 44 -3.94 14.50 -16.68
CA ASP A 44 -2.70 15.27 -16.68
C ASP A 44 -1.94 15.09 -15.34
N PRO A 45 -0.59 15.04 -15.38
CA PRO A 45 0.20 15.00 -14.16
C PRO A 45 -0.08 16.22 -13.26
N PRO A 46 -0.11 16.05 -11.93
CA PRO A 46 -0.30 17.16 -11.01
C PRO A 46 0.88 18.15 -11.06
N GLU A 47 0.60 19.43 -10.79
CA GLU A 47 1.65 20.48 -10.73
C GLU A 47 2.71 20.17 -9.65
N LYS A 48 2.32 19.47 -8.59
CA LYS A 48 3.19 19.04 -7.50
C LYS A 48 3.18 17.54 -7.37
N MET A 49 4.32 16.98 -7.01
CA MET A 49 4.38 15.57 -6.65
C MET A 49 3.39 15.28 -5.52
N THR A 50 2.44 14.41 -5.79
CA THR A 50 1.37 14.03 -4.87
C THR A 50 1.49 12.56 -4.51
N ILE A 51 1.43 12.25 -3.22
CA ILE A 51 1.35 10.88 -2.70
C ILE A 51 -0.10 10.62 -2.28
N VAL A 52 -0.64 9.50 -2.70
CA VAL A 52 -1.93 8.99 -2.23
C VAL A 52 -1.67 7.84 -1.27
N ASP A 53 -2.01 8.06 0.00
CA ASP A 53 -1.85 7.07 1.06
C ASP A 53 -3.13 6.26 1.24
N GLY A 54 -3.00 4.94 1.27
CA GLY A 54 -4.08 4.00 1.53
C GLY A 54 -3.90 2.67 0.82
N HIS A 55 -4.45 1.62 1.38
CA HIS A 55 -4.33 0.25 0.84
C HIS A 55 -5.01 0.05 -0.52
N LEU A 56 -5.91 0.94 -0.93
CA LEU A 56 -6.59 0.94 -2.23
C LEU A 56 -5.98 1.95 -3.22
N SER A 57 -4.93 2.68 -2.82
CA SER A 57 -4.36 3.76 -3.63
C SER A 57 -3.83 3.30 -5.00
N HIS A 58 -3.34 2.07 -5.08
CA HIS A 58 -2.83 1.47 -6.31
C HIS A 58 -3.91 1.16 -7.36
N LEU A 59 -5.18 1.14 -6.95
CA LEU A 59 -6.32 0.96 -7.86
C LEU A 59 -6.78 2.28 -8.50
N LEU A 60 -6.28 3.42 -8.03
CA LEU A 60 -6.59 4.73 -8.60
C LEU A 60 -5.68 5.02 -9.81
N PRO A 61 -6.04 5.99 -10.67
CA PRO A 61 -5.25 6.35 -11.85
C PRO A 61 -3.95 7.08 -11.46
N VAL A 62 -3.05 6.39 -10.75
CA VAL A 62 -1.76 6.89 -10.29
C VAL A 62 -0.66 6.63 -11.30
N GLY A 63 0.41 7.45 -11.29
CA GLY A 63 1.56 7.31 -12.19
C GLY A 63 2.64 6.34 -11.72
N GLY A 64 2.51 5.78 -10.52
CA GLY A 64 3.44 4.79 -9.97
C GLY A 64 2.98 4.31 -8.60
N VAL A 65 3.42 3.12 -8.20
CA VAL A 65 3.02 2.47 -6.95
C VAL A 65 4.25 2.13 -6.11
N VAL A 66 4.20 2.47 -4.83
CA VAL A 66 5.18 2.07 -3.82
C VAL A 66 4.48 1.17 -2.82
N VAL A 67 4.93 -0.08 -2.71
CA VAL A 67 4.43 -1.03 -1.73
C VAL A 67 5.36 -1.05 -0.53
N LEU A 68 4.84 -0.73 0.64
CA LEU A 68 5.57 -0.83 1.89
C LEU A 68 5.36 -2.22 2.50
N ARG A 69 6.40 -3.03 2.43
CA ARG A 69 6.41 -4.40 2.95
C ARG A 69 6.90 -4.43 4.40
N CYS A 70 6.51 -5.44 5.14
CA CYS A 70 6.95 -5.62 6.52
C CYS A 70 7.01 -7.12 6.85
N ASP A 71 8.07 -7.55 7.51
CA ASP A 71 8.13 -8.91 8.05
C ASP A 71 6.85 -9.24 8.83
N PRO A 72 6.20 -10.38 8.54
CA PRO A 72 4.90 -10.74 9.13
C PRO A 72 4.88 -10.74 10.66
N ASP A 73 5.96 -11.16 11.32
CA ASP A 73 6.04 -11.16 12.79
C ASP A 73 6.13 -9.74 13.35
N ILE A 74 6.92 -8.90 12.70
CA ILE A 74 7.04 -7.48 13.04
C ILE A 74 5.72 -6.74 12.78
N LEU A 75 5.08 -7.04 11.66
CA LEU A 75 3.77 -6.48 11.33
C LEU A 75 2.72 -6.82 12.39
N ARG A 76 2.67 -8.09 12.80
CA ARG A 76 1.78 -8.55 13.89
C ARG A 76 1.97 -7.71 15.15
N ALA A 77 3.22 -7.59 15.61
CA ALA A 77 3.52 -6.82 16.81
C ALA A 77 3.12 -5.34 16.69
N ARG A 78 3.31 -4.74 15.51
CA ARG A 78 2.89 -3.36 15.22
C ARG A 78 1.37 -3.19 15.26
N LEU A 79 0.62 -4.13 14.68
CA LEU A 79 -0.84 -4.09 14.63
C LEU A 79 -1.47 -4.35 16.01
N ASP A 80 -0.93 -5.30 16.77
CA ASP A 80 -1.34 -5.57 18.15
C ASP A 80 -1.15 -4.33 19.04
N SER A 81 -0.02 -3.63 18.89
CA SER A 81 0.26 -2.40 19.64
C SER A 81 -0.70 -1.24 19.31
N ARG A 82 -1.33 -1.28 18.13
CA ARG A 82 -2.37 -0.32 17.71
C ARG A 82 -3.77 -0.70 18.24
N GLY A 83 -3.91 -1.83 18.89
CA GLY A 83 -5.18 -2.30 19.48
C GLY A 83 -6.18 -2.82 18.44
N TYR A 84 -5.73 -3.31 17.30
CA TYR A 84 -6.62 -3.96 16.33
C TYR A 84 -7.14 -5.30 16.87
N SER A 85 -8.33 -5.71 16.43
CA SER A 85 -8.87 -7.03 16.78
C SER A 85 -7.99 -8.15 16.21
N GLY A 86 -7.92 -9.28 16.92
CA GLY A 86 -7.12 -10.42 16.51
C GLY A 86 -7.41 -10.87 15.07
N SER A 87 -8.69 -10.93 14.69
CA SER A 87 -9.08 -11.29 13.31
C SER A 87 -8.55 -10.31 12.26
N LYS A 88 -8.55 -9.01 12.57
CA LYS A 88 -8.01 -7.98 11.68
C LYS A 88 -6.48 -8.09 11.58
N VAL A 89 -5.82 -8.37 12.70
CA VAL A 89 -4.37 -8.62 12.73
C VAL A 89 -4.03 -9.83 11.87
N ASP A 90 -4.71 -10.95 12.06
CA ASP A 90 -4.47 -12.18 11.31
C ASP A 90 -4.65 -12.00 9.81
N SER A 91 -5.75 -11.36 9.39
CA SER A 91 -6.00 -11.10 7.97
C SER A 91 -4.93 -10.23 7.32
N ASN A 92 -4.47 -9.18 8.01
CA ASN A 92 -3.42 -8.29 7.46
C ASN A 92 -2.06 -9.01 7.38
N VAL A 93 -1.73 -9.80 8.40
CA VAL A 93 -0.47 -10.58 8.42
C VAL A 93 -0.46 -11.65 7.34
N GLU A 94 -1.58 -12.35 7.16
CA GLU A 94 -1.71 -13.34 6.09
C GLU A 94 -1.59 -12.72 4.70
N TRP A 95 -2.26 -11.57 4.47
CA TRP A 95 -2.14 -10.81 3.23
C TRP A 95 -0.70 -10.40 2.93
N GLU A 96 0.03 -9.90 3.92
CA GLU A 96 1.44 -9.55 3.79
C GLU A 96 2.30 -10.79 3.50
N PHE A 97 2.07 -11.89 4.23
CA PHE A 97 2.84 -13.13 4.11
C PHE A 97 2.79 -13.70 2.68
N ILE A 98 1.61 -13.69 2.05
CA ILE A 98 1.42 -14.20 0.69
C ILE A 98 1.78 -13.17 -0.40
N GLY A 99 2.30 -11.99 -0.04
CA GLY A 99 2.61 -10.94 -1.00
C GLY A 99 1.39 -10.37 -1.71
N GLY A 100 0.28 -10.22 -0.98
CA GLY A 100 -1.04 -9.92 -1.52
C GLY A 100 -1.10 -8.70 -2.45
N ALA A 101 -0.29 -7.66 -2.21
CA ALA A 101 -0.24 -6.49 -3.08
C ALA A 101 0.15 -6.83 -4.53
N TRP A 102 1.01 -7.84 -4.73
CA TRP A 102 1.42 -8.26 -6.08
C TRP A 102 0.35 -9.03 -6.83
N ASN A 103 -0.69 -9.55 -6.16
CA ASN A 103 -1.83 -10.17 -6.82
C ASN A 103 -2.70 -9.12 -7.54
N GLU A 104 -2.57 -7.86 -7.17
CA GLU A 104 -3.29 -6.73 -7.76
C GLU A 104 -2.37 -5.88 -8.67
N TYR A 105 -1.18 -6.40 -8.98
CA TYR A 105 -0.23 -5.75 -9.87
C TYR A 105 -0.80 -5.62 -11.29
N GLU A 106 -0.77 -4.39 -11.81
CA GLU A 106 -1.11 -4.09 -13.21
C GLU A 106 0.13 -3.67 -13.99
N PRO A 107 0.46 -4.38 -15.10
CA PRO A 107 1.54 -3.94 -15.99
C PRO A 107 1.16 -2.63 -16.66
N GLY A 108 2.08 -1.68 -16.71
CA GLY A 108 1.89 -0.41 -17.41
C GLY A 108 2.24 0.82 -16.59
N ILE A 109 2.26 0.71 -15.28
CA ILE A 109 2.79 1.74 -14.38
C ILE A 109 3.96 1.19 -13.57
N PRO A 110 4.94 2.04 -13.19
CA PRO A 110 6.06 1.62 -12.36
C PRO A 110 5.60 1.16 -10.98
N TRP A 111 6.10 0.00 -10.55
CA TRP A 111 5.93 -0.51 -9.19
C TRP A 111 7.30 -0.72 -8.56
N THR A 112 7.40 -0.41 -7.28
CA THR A 112 8.53 -0.76 -6.43
C THR A 112 8.05 -1.12 -5.03
N GLU A 113 8.87 -1.85 -4.29
CA GLU A 113 8.57 -2.18 -2.89
C GLU A 113 9.77 -1.92 -1.98
N PHE A 114 9.48 -1.61 -0.72
CA PHE A 114 10.49 -1.40 0.30
C PHE A 114 10.15 -2.18 1.57
N ASP A 115 11.11 -2.95 2.06
CA ASP A 115 11.01 -3.60 3.37
C ASP A 115 11.16 -2.56 4.49
N THR A 116 10.11 -2.39 5.27
CA THR A 116 10.05 -1.45 6.39
C THR A 116 10.30 -2.09 7.74
N SER A 117 10.71 -3.36 7.79
CA SER A 117 10.83 -4.13 9.02
C SER A 117 11.83 -3.50 10.01
N ASP A 118 13.03 -3.17 9.53
CA ASP A 118 14.17 -2.71 10.34
C ASP A 118 14.63 -1.29 9.95
N ILE A 119 13.85 -0.57 9.13
CA ILE A 119 14.23 0.74 8.60
C ILE A 119 13.36 1.83 9.24
N ASN A 120 13.98 2.97 9.58
CA ASN A 120 13.23 4.12 10.07
C ASN A 120 12.49 4.86 8.93
N PRO A 121 11.44 5.63 9.25
CA PRO A 121 10.64 6.33 8.24
C PRO A 121 11.46 7.29 7.36
N GLU A 122 12.48 7.94 7.90
CA GLU A 122 13.31 8.89 7.16
C GLU A 122 14.08 8.19 6.03
N SER A 123 14.60 6.99 6.28
CA SER A 123 15.29 6.20 5.26
C SER A 123 14.33 5.72 4.16
N ILE A 124 13.09 5.38 4.51
CA ILE A 124 12.06 5.05 3.50
C ILE A 124 11.78 6.25 2.60
N VAL A 125 11.63 7.44 3.18
CA VAL A 125 11.44 8.68 2.39
C VAL A 125 12.60 8.92 1.43
N GLU A 126 13.85 8.69 1.88
CA GLU A 126 15.03 8.82 1.02
C GLU A 126 15.03 7.80 -0.12
N HIS A 127 14.66 6.54 0.15
CA HIS A 127 14.53 5.50 -0.89
C HIS A 127 13.46 5.87 -1.91
N ILE A 128 12.29 6.35 -1.48
CA ILE A 128 11.23 6.79 -2.41
C ILE A 128 11.71 7.97 -3.26
N ARG A 129 12.39 8.95 -2.68
CA ARG A 129 12.95 10.07 -3.42
C ARG A 129 14.00 9.65 -4.44
N SER A 130 14.86 8.70 -4.05
CA SER A 130 15.84 8.11 -4.99
C SER A 130 15.14 7.41 -6.15
N TRP A 131 14.13 6.58 -5.86
CA TRP A 131 13.35 5.89 -6.88
C TRP A 131 12.70 6.85 -7.87
N ILE A 132 12.12 7.96 -7.39
CA ILE A 132 11.56 9.02 -8.23
C ILE A 132 12.65 9.67 -9.10
N SER A 133 13.80 10.03 -8.50
CA SER A 133 14.90 10.69 -9.22
C SER A 133 15.60 9.80 -10.23
N ASP A 134 15.58 8.49 -10.02
CA ASP A 134 16.13 7.48 -10.92
C ASP A 134 15.18 7.13 -12.09
N GLY A 135 14.06 7.85 -12.21
CA GLY A 135 13.10 7.71 -13.30
C GLY A 135 12.12 6.55 -13.09
N PHE A 136 11.75 6.26 -11.86
CA PHE A 136 10.77 5.24 -11.50
C PHE A 136 11.15 3.85 -12.02
N LYS A 137 12.32 3.35 -11.64
CA LYS A 137 12.74 1.99 -11.97
C LYS A 137 11.67 0.99 -11.55
N HIS A 138 11.20 0.24 -12.53
CA HIS A 138 10.16 -0.75 -12.30
C HIS A 138 10.74 -2.03 -11.73
N ASP A 139 10.14 -2.50 -10.62
CA ASP A 139 10.35 -3.85 -10.10
C ASP A 139 9.23 -4.75 -10.64
N GLY A 140 9.59 -5.96 -11.04
CA GLY A 140 8.60 -6.94 -11.49
C GLY A 140 8.19 -7.87 -10.35
N PRO A 141 7.09 -8.63 -10.50
CA PRO A 141 6.70 -9.63 -9.52
C PRO A 141 7.77 -10.68 -9.24
N ASP A 142 8.66 -10.95 -10.20
CA ASP A 142 9.77 -11.90 -10.04
C ASP A 142 10.85 -11.41 -9.06
N THR A 143 10.86 -10.13 -8.72
CA THR A 143 11.79 -9.52 -7.76
C THR A 143 11.10 -9.14 -6.45
N ALA A 144 9.83 -9.49 -6.29
CA ALA A 144 9.04 -9.20 -5.10
C ALA A 144 9.62 -9.89 -3.86
N ILE A 145 9.50 -9.22 -2.72
CA ILE A 145 9.87 -9.81 -1.44
C ILE A 145 8.99 -11.03 -1.17
N ASP A 146 9.63 -12.18 -1.06
CA ASP A 146 8.99 -13.45 -0.73
C ASP A 146 9.33 -13.86 0.69
N TRP A 147 8.37 -13.72 1.58
CA TRP A 147 8.55 -14.09 2.99
C TRP A 147 8.64 -15.61 3.20
N ILE A 148 8.18 -16.40 2.24
CA ILE A 148 8.23 -17.87 2.30
C ILE A 148 9.62 -18.37 1.92
N GLU A 149 10.16 -17.90 0.77
CA GLU A 149 11.47 -18.34 0.28
C GLU A 149 12.62 -17.55 0.91
N GLY A 150 12.42 -16.28 1.24
CA GLY A 150 13.43 -15.40 1.85
C GLY A 150 13.78 -15.74 3.30
N GLY A 151 13.09 -16.65 3.93
CA GLY A 151 13.36 -17.14 5.29
C GLY A 151 12.97 -16.15 6.41
N ARG A 152 12.36 -15.03 6.10
CA ARG A 152 11.92 -14.05 7.10
C ARG A 152 10.54 -14.36 7.67
N GLY A 153 9.69 -15.06 6.95
CA GLY A 153 8.40 -15.55 7.43
C GLY A 153 8.41 -17.04 7.71
N ASN A 154 9.56 -17.69 7.66
CA ASN A 154 9.63 -19.12 7.88
C ASN A 154 9.34 -19.46 9.34
N VAL A 155 8.30 -20.23 9.50
CA VAL A 155 8.07 -21.05 10.68
C VAL A 155 9.44 -21.60 11.14
N ARG A 156 9.84 -21.25 12.34
CA ARG A 156 10.93 -21.90 13.02
C ARG A 156 10.65 -23.39 12.92
N GLU A 157 11.45 -24.12 12.17
CA GLU A 157 11.61 -25.54 12.39
C GLU A 157 12.22 -25.69 13.79
N ASP A 158 11.40 -25.57 14.78
CA ASP A 158 11.74 -26.04 16.11
C ASP A 158 11.64 -27.56 16.05
N ALA A 159 12.82 -28.11 15.96
CA ALA A 159 13.06 -29.50 16.21
C ALA A 159 12.63 -29.89 17.64
#